data_aa99b369cc0ea9bea4dc527531fbdc97
#
_entry.id   aa99b369cc0ea9bea4dc527531fbdc97
#
_cell.length_a   1.000
_cell.length_b   1.000
_cell.length_c   1.000
_cell.angle_alpha   90.00
_cell.angle_beta   90.00
_cell.angle_gamma   90.00
#
_symmetry.space_group_name_H-M   'P 1'
#
loop_
_entity.id
_entity.type
_entity.pdbx_description
1 polymer ?
#
loop_
_entity_poly.entity_id
_entity_poly.type
_entity_poly.pdbx_seq_one_letter_code
_entity_poly.pdbx_strand_id
1 'polypeptide(L)'
;MAGGKEITGKIQSIGNTMKVTSALEKVSASKIRKSQELMNASRPYVRMMRRIGGHLSKANPEIRHPFTVKYDTVEKVGYIIVSTDRGLCE
;
A
#
# COMPACT_ATOMS: atom_id res chain seq x y z
N MET A 1 15.38 -45.04 -20.51
CA MET A 1 15.27 -44.13 -21.66
C MET A 1 14.06 -43.16 -21.54
N ALA A 2 12.89 -43.63 -21.11
CA ALA A 2 11.74 -42.76 -20.85
C ALA A 2 11.98 -41.72 -19.71
N GLY A 3 12.70 -42.09 -18.66
CA GLY A 3 13.02 -41.21 -17.55
C GLY A 3 13.91 -40.02 -17.90
N GLY A 4 14.86 -40.20 -18.84
CA GLY A 4 15.74 -39.11 -19.26
C GLY A 4 15.00 -37.99 -20.03
N LYS A 5 14.05 -38.39 -20.88
CA LYS A 5 13.21 -37.46 -21.64
C LYS A 5 12.24 -36.68 -20.72
N GLU A 6 11.70 -37.35 -19.72
CA GLU A 6 10.84 -36.75 -18.70
C GLU A 6 11.61 -35.72 -17.86
N ILE A 7 12.82 -36.04 -17.40
CA ILE A 7 13.69 -35.16 -16.64
C ILE A 7 14.06 -33.92 -17.46
N THR A 8 14.40 -34.12 -18.73
CA THR A 8 14.70 -32.99 -19.65
C THR A 8 13.49 -32.06 -19.81
N GLY A 9 12.29 -32.62 -19.93
CA GLY A 9 11.05 -31.83 -19.98
C GLY A 9 10.80 -31.04 -18.71
N LYS A 10 11.05 -31.62 -17.54
CA LYS A 10 10.94 -30.95 -16.25
C LYS A 10 11.96 -29.82 -16.12
N ILE A 11 13.20 -30.01 -16.52
CA ILE A 11 14.25 -28.97 -16.52
C ILE A 11 13.83 -27.78 -17.39
N GLN A 12 13.33 -28.05 -18.59
CA GLN A 12 12.83 -27.03 -19.50
C GLN A 12 11.66 -26.28 -18.92
N SER A 13 10.70 -26.95 -18.31
CA SER A 13 9.54 -26.35 -17.65
C SER A 13 9.96 -25.43 -16.50
N ILE A 14 10.88 -25.88 -15.64
CA ILE A 14 11.43 -25.08 -14.55
C ILE A 14 12.16 -23.84 -15.10
N GLY A 15 12.94 -24.01 -16.16
CA GLY A 15 13.62 -22.90 -16.83
C GLY A 15 12.64 -21.84 -17.34
N ASN A 16 11.53 -22.26 -17.93
CA ASN A 16 10.47 -21.36 -18.37
C ASN A 16 9.79 -20.66 -17.19
N THR A 17 9.50 -21.37 -16.10
CA THR A 17 8.94 -20.81 -14.87
C THR A 17 9.87 -19.76 -14.26
N MET A 18 11.18 -20.02 -14.24
CA MET A 18 12.18 -19.03 -13.79
C MET A 18 12.16 -17.75 -14.63
N LYS A 19 12.05 -17.86 -15.94
CA LYS A 19 11.96 -16.70 -16.85
C LYS A 19 10.70 -15.89 -16.57
N VAL A 20 9.55 -16.52 -16.39
CA VAL A 20 8.29 -15.87 -16.06
C VAL A 20 8.38 -15.17 -14.69
N THR A 21 8.90 -15.86 -13.70
CA THR A 21 9.10 -15.31 -12.35
C THR A 21 10.02 -14.09 -12.36
N SER A 22 11.14 -14.18 -13.08
CA SER A 22 12.05 -13.03 -13.23
C SER A 22 11.41 -11.84 -13.94
N ALA A 23 10.57 -12.10 -14.95
CA ALA A 23 9.81 -11.04 -15.62
C ALA A 23 8.80 -10.37 -14.68
N LEU A 24 8.07 -11.17 -13.88
CA LEU A 24 7.13 -10.68 -12.87
C LEU A 24 7.83 -9.87 -11.78
N GLU A 25 9.01 -10.31 -11.34
CA GLU A 25 9.84 -9.59 -10.37
C GLU A 25 10.19 -8.19 -10.90
N LYS A 26 10.65 -8.08 -12.14
CA LYS A 26 10.98 -6.79 -12.75
C LYS A 26 9.78 -5.86 -12.87
N VAL A 27 8.64 -6.39 -13.29
CA VAL A 27 7.38 -5.62 -13.37
C VAL A 27 6.94 -5.15 -12.00
N SER A 28 7.00 -6.02 -10.98
CA SER A 28 6.64 -5.69 -9.61
C SER A 28 7.57 -4.63 -9.02
N ALA A 29 8.88 -4.75 -9.23
CA ALA A 29 9.85 -3.75 -8.80
C ALA A 29 9.58 -2.37 -9.41
N SER A 30 9.23 -2.32 -10.70
CA SER A 30 8.83 -1.08 -11.39
C SER A 30 7.57 -0.46 -10.79
N LYS A 31 6.56 -1.28 -10.49
CA LYS A 31 5.32 -0.83 -9.85
C LYS A 31 5.55 -0.30 -8.43
N ILE A 32 6.39 -0.97 -7.64
CA ILE A 32 6.77 -0.53 -6.30
C ILE A 32 7.46 0.83 -6.36
N ARG A 33 8.42 1.00 -7.27
CA ARG A 33 9.12 2.26 -7.45
C ARG A 33 8.17 3.40 -7.79
N LYS A 34 7.27 3.19 -8.74
CA LYS A 34 6.25 4.19 -9.10
C LYS A 34 5.34 4.55 -7.93
N SER A 35 4.91 3.56 -7.16
CA SER A 35 4.08 3.78 -5.97
C SER A 35 4.84 4.56 -4.89
N GLN A 36 6.12 4.28 -4.69
CA GLN A 36 6.98 5.03 -3.76
C GLN A 36 7.19 6.48 -4.21
N GLU A 37 7.38 6.72 -5.51
CA GLU A 37 7.49 8.07 -6.06
C GLU A 37 6.21 8.87 -5.80
N LEU A 38 5.04 8.30 -6.04
CA LEU A 38 3.75 8.94 -5.76
C LEU A 38 3.56 9.22 -4.27
N MET A 39 3.91 8.27 -3.41
CA MET A 39 3.84 8.43 -1.96
C MET A 39 4.78 9.55 -1.49
N ASN A 40 6.00 9.59 -1.99
CA ASN A 40 6.97 10.63 -1.63
C ASN A 40 6.54 12.02 -2.11
N ALA A 41 5.88 12.11 -3.26
CA ALA A 41 5.31 13.36 -3.76
C ALA A 41 4.14 13.87 -2.90
N SER A 42 3.35 12.97 -2.33
CA SER A 42 2.19 13.34 -1.49
C SER A 42 2.55 13.61 -0.01
N ARG A 43 3.66 13.07 0.49
CA ARG A 43 4.08 13.24 1.90
C ARG A 43 4.19 14.68 2.38
N PRO A 44 4.83 15.62 1.66
CA PRO A 44 4.90 17.01 2.08
C PRO A 44 3.52 17.63 2.26
N TYR A 45 2.58 17.33 1.37
CA TYR A 45 1.20 17.78 1.45
C TYR A 45 0.50 17.27 2.71
N VAL A 46 0.59 15.98 2.99
CA VAL A 46 0.00 15.37 4.19
C VAL A 46 0.59 15.97 5.48
N ARG A 47 1.90 16.18 5.53
CA ARG A 47 2.57 16.81 6.67
C ARG A 47 2.07 18.24 6.89
N MET A 48 1.94 19.00 5.82
CA MET A 48 1.42 20.37 5.89
C MET A 48 -0.03 20.39 6.37
N MET A 49 -0.88 19.51 5.85
CA MET A 49 -2.27 19.39 6.27
C MET A 49 -2.42 19.04 7.75
N ARG A 50 -1.61 18.11 8.25
CA ARG A 50 -1.57 17.78 9.68
C ARG A 50 -1.13 18.94 10.54
N ARG A 51 -0.13 19.70 10.10
CA ARG A 51 0.37 20.89 10.80
C ARG A 51 -0.68 21.98 10.87
N ILE A 52 -1.34 22.27 9.75
CA ILE A 52 -2.43 23.25 9.68
C ILE A 52 -3.59 22.83 10.58
N GLY A 53 -4.02 21.57 10.51
CA GLY A 53 -5.07 21.02 11.38
C GLY A 53 -4.73 21.12 12.86
N GLY A 54 -3.50 20.83 13.24
CA GLY A 54 -3.00 20.99 14.60
C GLY A 54 -2.98 22.45 15.08
N HIS A 55 -2.66 23.39 14.21
CA HIS A 55 -2.70 24.81 14.54
C HIS A 55 -4.15 25.31 14.66
N LEU A 56 -5.01 24.93 13.73
CA LEU A 56 -6.43 25.33 13.75
C LEU A 56 -7.16 24.83 15.00
N SER A 57 -6.87 23.61 15.44
CA SER A 57 -7.49 23.05 16.65
C SER A 57 -7.10 23.79 17.92
N LYS A 58 -5.96 24.50 17.92
CA LYS A 58 -5.44 25.27 19.06
C LYS A 58 -5.70 26.77 18.98
N ALA A 59 -5.94 27.29 17.77
CA ALA A 59 -5.91 28.73 17.51
C ALA A 59 -7.14 29.47 17.99
N ASN A 60 -8.30 28.84 18.10
CA ASN A 60 -9.52 29.57 18.50
C ASN A 60 -10.53 28.63 19.19
N PRO A 61 -10.56 28.61 20.53
CA PRO A 61 -11.49 27.77 21.30
C PRO A 61 -12.96 28.13 21.13
N GLU A 62 -13.26 29.33 20.60
CA GLU A 62 -14.64 29.79 20.37
C GLU A 62 -15.26 29.17 19.09
N ILE A 63 -14.44 28.82 18.11
CA ILE A 63 -14.93 28.20 16.87
C ILE A 63 -14.88 26.66 17.03
N ARG A 64 -16.03 26.07 17.31
CA ARG A 64 -16.18 24.62 17.41
C ARG A 64 -16.65 24.04 16.07
N HIS A 65 -15.70 23.51 15.30
CA HIS A 65 -16.05 22.75 14.11
C HIS A 65 -16.44 21.30 14.50
N PRO A 66 -17.47 20.68 13.89
CA PRO A 66 -17.91 19.32 14.22
C PRO A 66 -16.79 18.27 14.21
N PHE A 67 -15.77 18.42 13.34
CA PHE A 67 -14.62 17.51 13.27
C PHE A 67 -13.52 17.75 14.31
N THR A 68 -13.56 18.86 15.03
CA THR A 68 -12.58 19.21 16.06
C THR A 68 -13.12 19.09 17.48
N VAL A 69 -14.40 18.87 17.63
CA VAL A 69 -15.06 18.71 18.93
C VAL A 69 -14.83 17.30 19.45
N LYS A 70 -14.40 17.21 20.71
CA LYS A 70 -14.36 15.94 21.43
C LYS A 70 -15.76 15.62 21.95
N TYR A 71 -16.29 14.48 21.53
CA TYR A 71 -17.59 13.99 22.00
C TYR A 71 -17.38 13.16 23.26
N ASP A 72 -18.22 13.37 24.27
CA ASP A 72 -18.17 12.61 25.55
C ASP A 72 -18.63 11.17 25.37
N THR A 73 -19.54 10.94 24.43
CA THR A 73 -20.03 9.60 24.09
C THR A 73 -19.84 9.34 22.60
N VAL A 74 -19.19 8.23 22.27
CA VAL A 74 -19.01 7.75 20.89
C VAL A 74 -19.96 6.59 20.66
N GLU A 75 -21.04 6.83 19.91
CA GLU A 75 -22.04 5.80 19.61
C GLU A 75 -21.60 4.87 18.47
N LYS A 76 -20.89 5.40 17.48
CA LYS A 76 -20.46 4.66 16.29
C LYS A 76 -19.04 5.04 15.91
N VAL A 77 -18.26 4.03 15.55
CA VAL A 77 -16.88 4.19 15.05
C VAL A 77 -16.80 3.63 13.65
N GLY A 78 -16.26 4.40 12.72
CA GLY A 78 -15.99 3.97 11.35
C GLY A 78 -14.51 3.61 11.18
N TYR A 79 -14.23 2.50 10.53
CA TYR A 79 -12.87 2.09 10.16
C TYR A 79 -12.72 2.12 8.65
N ILE A 80 -11.70 2.80 8.17
CA ILE A 80 -11.30 2.78 6.76
C ILE A 80 -10.13 1.83 6.63
N ILE A 81 -10.36 0.69 5.99
CA ILE A 81 -9.36 -0.35 5.81
C ILE A 81 -8.86 -0.29 4.36
N VAL A 82 -7.56 -0.11 4.20
CA VAL A 82 -6.88 -0.14 2.91
C VAL A 82 -6.01 -1.39 2.85
N SER A 83 -6.37 -2.31 1.98
CA SER A 83 -5.67 -3.58 1.82
C SER A 83 -5.58 -3.99 0.36
N THR A 84 -4.85 -5.06 0.07
CA THR A 84 -4.80 -5.65 -1.27
C THR A 84 -5.96 -6.61 -1.51
N ASP A 85 -6.44 -6.69 -2.76
CA ASP A 85 -7.55 -7.58 -3.13
C ASP A 85 -7.17 -9.07 -3.04
N ARG A 86 -5.91 -9.41 -3.21
CA ARG A 86 -5.44 -10.78 -3.38
C ARG A 86 -4.83 -11.42 -2.13
N GLY A 87 -4.93 -10.80 -0.97
CA GLY A 87 -4.46 -11.38 0.28
C GLY A 87 -2.95 -11.65 0.36
N LEU A 88 -2.13 -10.98 -0.46
CA LEU A 88 -0.68 -11.11 -0.47
C LEU A 88 0.04 -10.15 0.48
N CYS A 89 -0.73 -9.37 1.24
CA CYS A 89 -0.22 -8.57 2.35
C CYS A 89 -0.26 -9.41 3.64
N GLU A 90 0.87 -9.91 4.03
CA GLU A 90 1.10 -10.42 5.38
C GLU A 90 1.56 -9.30 6.32
#